data_70cf3f7be4ccc565312b44c8dc120ba2
#
_entry.id   70cf3f7be4ccc565312b44c8dc120ba2
#
_cell.length_a   1.000
_cell.length_b   1.000
_cell.length_c   1.000
_cell.angle_alpha   90.00
_cell.angle_beta   90.00
_cell.angle_gamma   90.00
#
_symmetry.space_group_name_H-M   'P 1'
#
loop_
_entity.id
_entity.type
_entity.pdbx_description
1 polymer ?
#
loop_
_entity_poly.entity_id
_entity_poly.type
_entity_poly.pdbx_seq_one_letter_code
_entity_poly.pdbx_strand_id
1 'polypeptide(L)'
;MSYISEHCKFAPITDELLSHLNDFYCHHETDISDFFKFKAVKASEELMSKSYCLFDDEKKEMVAAFCVLHTSLPTEHLPNYARRNINKKVKYEKQRKHYPATLIGQFAVFDAFSDKHLGDEFLSFVILWILSETQQMGNRFVIVDAINNNKVIRFYERNGFKVLFRTEDEELIATGKSIGDPLPTRMMFADLINYTTD
;
A
#
# COMPACT_ATOMS: atom_id res chain seq x y z
N MET A 1 25.16 -2.24 -2.45
CA MET A 1 24.06 -2.74 -3.27
C MET A 1 23.02 -3.38 -2.38
N SER A 2 21.79 -3.39 -2.76
CA SER A 2 20.67 -3.81 -1.91
C SER A 2 20.32 -5.28 -2.18
N TYR A 3 19.84 -5.99 -1.16
CA TYR A 3 19.39 -7.38 -1.30
C TYR A 3 18.31 -7.53 -2.39
N ILE A 4 17.36 -6.59 -2.45
CA ILE A 4 16.30 -6.60 -3.45
C ILE A 4 16.88 -6.55 -4.87
N SER A 5 17.81 -5.64 -5.13
CA SER A 5 18.38 -5.45 -6.47
C SER A 5 19.32 -6.58 -6.92
N GLU A 6 19.94 -7.29 -5.97
CA GLU A 6 20.93 -8.33 -6.26
C GLU A 6 20.34 -9.75 -6.34
N HIS A 7 19.32 -10.02 -5.52
CA HIS A 7 18.84 -11.39 -5.33
C HIS A 7 17.37 -11.60 -5.70
N CYS A 8 16.57 -10.51 -5.84
CA CYS A 8 15.14 -10.67 -6.02
C CYS A 8 14.70 -10.53 -7.47
N LYS A 9 13.77 -11.38 -7.86
CA LYS A 9 12.97 -11.25 -9.07
C LYS A 9 11.59 -10.70 -8.71
N PHE A 10 11.01 -9.90 -9.61
CA PHE A 10 9.67 -9.36 -9.47
C PHE A 10 8.69 -10.10 -10.39
N ALA A 11 7.57 -10.55 -9.84
CA ALA A 11 6.54 -11.25 -10.60
C ALA A 11 5.13 -11.07 -10.01
N PRO A 12 4.07 -11.25 -10.82
CA PRO A 12 2.72 -11.45 -10.30
C PRO A 12 2.65 -12.77 -9.52
N ILE A 13 1.82 -12.77 -8.47
CA ILE A 13 1.56 -14.00 -7.70
C ILE A 13 0.60 -14.88 -8.51
N THR A 14 1.04 -16.11 -8.79
CA THR A 14 0.27 -17.16 -9.47
C THR A 14 0.39 -18.47 -8.71
N ASP A 15 -0.54 -19.42 -8.93
CA ASP A 15 -0.45 -20.75 -8.32
C ASP A 15 0.84 -21.49 -8.72
N GLU A 16 1.28 -21.32 -9.97
CA GLU A 16 2.54 -21.86 -10.46
C GLU A 16 3.72 -21.34 -9.63
N LEU A 17 3.83 -20.01 -9.46
CA LEU A 17 4.89 -19.41 -8.66
C LEU A 17 4.84 -19.88 -7.21
N LEU A 18 3.66 -19.87 -6.58
CA LEU A 18 3.49 -20.32 -5.19
C LEU A 18 3.90 -21.79 -5.00
N SER A 19 3.66 -22.64 -5.99
CA SER A 19 4.04 -24.06 -5.93
C SER A 19 5.55 -24.31 -5.98
N HIS A 20 6.33 -23.32 -6.47
CA HIS A 20 7.79 -23.39 -6.57
C HIS A 20 8.52 -22.78 -5.39
N LEU A 21 7.83 -22.01 -4.55
CA LEU A 21 8.41 -21.32 -3.40
C LEU A 21 8.22 -22.14 -2.12
N ASN A 22 9.16 -21.96 -1.20
CA ASN A 22 9.03 -22.45 0.17
C ASN A 22 7.90 -21.70 0.88
N ASP A 23 7.42 -22.28 1.97
CA ASP A 23 6.41 -21.64 2.79
C ASP A 23 6.94 -20.34 3.44
N PHE A 24 6.08 -19.34 3.58
CA PHE A 24 6.44 -18.01 4.06
C PHE A 24 5.45 -17.52 5.10
N TYR A 25 5.93 -16.74 6.06
CA TYR A 25 5.14 -16.31 7.21
C TYR A 25 5.37 -14.84 7.55
N CYS A 26 4.33 -14.25 8.12
CA CYS A 26 4.34 -12.97 8.79
C CYS A 26 3.72 -13.19 10.18
N HIS A 27 4.52 -13.56 11.18
CA HIS A 27 4.04 -14.00 12.49
C HIS A 27 3.24 -12.95 13.26
N HIS A 28 3.54 -11.66 13.03
CA HIS A 28 2.83 -10.57 13.67
C HIS A 28 1.48 -10.26 13.03
N GLU A 29 1.27 -10.69 11.78
CA GLU A 29 0.08 -10.41 10.97
C GLU A 29 -0.22 -11.64 10.09
N THR A 30 -0.71 -12.69 10.70
CA THR A 30 -0.97 -13.98 10.02
C THR A 30 -1.96 -13.84 8.86
N ASP A 31 -2.93 -12.93 8.98
CA ASP A 31 -3.93 -12.64 7.94
C ASP A 31 -3.28 -12.20 6.61
N ILE A 32 -2.12 -11.54 6.68
CA ILE A 32 -1.36 -11.13 5.48
C ILE A 32 -0.76 -12.34 4.78
N SER A 33 -0.13 -13.25 5.55
CA SER A 33 0.40 -14.50 4.98
C SER A 33 -0.71 -15.34 4.35
N ASP A 34 -1.83 -15.47 5.04
CA ASP A 34 -2.98 -16.23 4.56
C ASP A 34 -3.61 -15.61 3.31
N PHE A 35 -3.63 -14.28 3.24
CA PHE A 35 -4.08 -13.60 2.03
C PHE A 35 -3.22 -14.00 0.82
N PHE A 36 -1.90 -13.89 0.92
CA PHE A 36 -1.01 -14.17 -0.21
C PHE A 36 -0.96 -15.66 -0.56
N LYS A 37 -1.13 -16.57 0.42
CA LYS A 37 -1.15 -18.02 0.19
C LYS A 37 -2.45 -18.51 -0.45
N PHE A 38 -3.60 -17.98 -0.02
CA PHE A 38 -4.88 -18.62 -0.29
C PHE A 38 -5.91 -17.76 -1.01
N LYS A 39 -5.72 -16.42 -1.04
CA LYS A 39 -6.73 -15.48 -1.55
C LYS A 39 -6.25 -14.64 -2.73
N ALA A 40 -4.94 -14.38 -2.83
CA ALA A 40 -4.38 -13.41 -3.78
C ALA A 40 -4.62 -13.80 -5.25
N VAL A 41 -4.45 -15.07 -5.60
CA VAL A 41 -4.68 -15.57 -6.96
C VAL A 41 -6.14 -15.41 -7.33
N LYS A 42 -7.04 -15.90 -6.49
CA LYS A 42 -8.49 -15.80 -6.71
C LYS A 42 -8.96 -14.35 -6.83
N ALA A 43 -8.49 -13.45 -5.96
CA ALA A 43 -8.81 -12.02 -6.05
C ALA A 43 -8.33 -11.40 -7.37
N SER A 44 -7.21 -11.89 -7.91
CA SER A 44 -6.69 -11.46 -9.22
C SER A 44 -7.52 -11.97 -10.39
N GLU A 45 -8.03 -13.21 -10.32
CA GLU A 45 -8.94 -13.81 -11.30
C GLU A 45 -10.30 -13.12 -11.31
N GLU A 46 -10.82 -12.78 -10.13
CA GLU A 46 -12.07 -12.03 -9.95
C GLU A 46 -11.92 -10.53 -10.28
N LEU A 47 -10.75 -10.06 -10.70
CA LEU A 47 -10.41 -8.66 -11.02
C LEU A 47 -10.61 -7.69 -9.84
N MET A 48 -10.62 -8.20 -8.61
CA MET A 48 -10.78 -7.40 -7.39
C MET A 48 -9.50 -6.71 -6.97
N SER A 49 -8.34 -7.37 -7.16
CA SER A 49 -7.02 -6.80 -6.90
C SER A 49 -5.96 -7.51 -7.75
N LYS A 50 -4.76 -6.95 -7.80
CA LYS A 50 -3.58 -7.61 -8.37
C LYS A 50 -2.50 -7.72 -7.31
N SER A 51 -1.90 -8.90 -7.22
CA SER A 51 -0.87 -9.20 -6.24
C SER A 51 0.45 -9.52 -6.92
N TYR A 52 1.52 -8.97 -6.36
CA TYR A 52 2.88 -9.10 -6.86
C TYR A 52 3.83 -9.42 -5.71
N CYS A 53 4.95 -10.05 -6.04
CA CYS A 53 5.98 -10.33 -5.05
C CYS A 53 7.40 -10.10 -5.58
N LEU A 54 8.30 -9.93 -4.62
CA LEU A 54 9.74 -10.10 -4.79
C LEU A 54 10.12 -11.46 -4.20
N PHE A 55 10.82 -12.27 -4.94
CA PHE A 55 11.26 -13.59 -4.51
C PHE A 55 12.72 -13.85 -4.88
N ASP A 56 13.42 -14.59 -4.00
CA ASP A 56 14.76 -15.08 -4.23
C ASP A 56 14.65 -16.47 -4.89
N ASP A 57 14.96 -16.53 -6.17
CA ASP A 57 14.80 -17.74 -6.98
C ASP A 57 15.82 -18.84 -6.62
N GLU A 58 17.01 -18.45 -6.14
CA GLU A 58 18.03 -19.39 -5.71
C GLU A 58 17.63 -20.09 -4.41
N LYS A 59 17.07 -19.34 -3.47
CA LYS A 59 16.57 -19.87 -2.20
C LYS A 59 15.15 -20.42 -2.27
N LYS A 60 14.42 -20.10 -3.34
CA LYS A 60 12.99 -20.38 -3.49
C LYS A 60 12.16 -19.77 -2.36
N GLU A 61 12.46 -18.54 -1.98
CA GLU A 61 11.83 -17.85 -0.87
C GLU A 61 11.11 -16.59 -1.33
N MET A 62 9.88 -16.41 -0.86
CA MET A 62 9.20 -15.13 -1.01
C MET A 62 9.75 -14.12 -0.02
N VAL A 63 10.31 -13.03 -0.53
CA VAL A 63 10.96 -11.98 0.27
C VAL A 63 9.97 -10.96 0.74
N ALA A 64 9.13 -10.47 -0.18
CA ALA A 64 8.12 -9.45 0.09
C ALA A 64 6.97 -9.55 -0.90
N ALA A 65 5.79 -9.10 -0.50
CA ALA A 65 4.63 -9.08 -1.38
C ALA A 65 3.72 -7.86 -1.11
N PHE A 66 2.99 -7.45 -2.14
CA PHE A 66 1.96 -6.41 -2.04
C PHE A 66 0.78 -6.72 -2.96
N CYS A 67 -0.37 -6.21 -2.59
CA CYS A 67 -1.51 -6.19 -3.49
C CYS A 67 -2.01 -4.78 -3.72
N VAL A 68 -2.51 -4.51 -4.93
CA VAL A 68 -3.03 -3.20 -5.34
C VAL A 68 -4.40 -3.35 -5.97
N LEU A 69 -5.20 -2.31 -5.77
CA LEU A 69 -6.49 -2.17 -6.43
C LEU A 69 -6.77 -0.70 -6.73
N HIS A 70 -7.57 -0.46 -7.77
CA HIS A 70 -8.01 0.88 -8.10
C HIS A 70 -9.05 1.37 -7.08
N THR A 71 -8.91 2.62 -6.69
CA THR A 71 -9.84 3.27 -5.76
C THR A 71 -9.98 4.75 -6.11
N SER A 72 -10.77 5.46 -5.31
CA SER A 72 -10.82 6.91 -5.37
C SER A 72 -10.70 7.51 -3.98
N LEU A 73 -10.01 8.63 -3.87
CA LEU A 73 -9.96 9.44 -2.67
C LEU A 73 -11.12 10.43 -2.69
N PRO A 74 -12.19 10.23 -1.89
CA PRO A 74 -13.31 11.16 -1.82
C PRO A 74 -12.89 12.43 -1.07
N THR A 75 -13.33 13.60 -1.55
CA THR A 75 -12.99 14.89 -0.93
C THR A 75 -14.19 15.61 -0.34
N GLU A 76 -15.42 15.18 -0.62
CA GLU A 76 -16.64 15.89 -0.20
C GLU A 76 -16.79 15.98 1.32
N HIS A 77 -16.48 14.90 2.03
CA HIS A 77 -16.66 14.82 3.49
C HIS A 77 -15.37 15.04 4.28
N LEU A 78 -14.29 15.43 3.61
CA LEU A 78 -13.03 15.68 4.27
C LEU A 78 -13.06 17.04 5.02
N PRO A 79 -12.43 17.13 6.19
CA PRO A 79 -12.16 18.39 6.85
C PRO A 79 -11.41 19.36 5.93
N ASN A 80 -11.65 20.66 6.08
CA ASN A 80 -11.08 21.69 5.21
C ASN A 80 -9.54 21.61 5.10
N TYR A 81 -8.84 21.26 6.17
CA TYR A 81 -7.38 21.14 6.16
C TYR A 81 -6.92 19.93 5.34
N ALA A 82 -7.62 18.77 5.43
CA ALA A 82 -7.31 17.57 4.66
C ALA A 82 -7.52 17.84 3.17
N ARG A 83 -8.64 18.46 2.82
CA ARG A 83 -8.93 18.90 1.45
C ARG A 83 -7.86 19.85 0.91
N ARG A 84 -7.40 20.83 1.71
CA ARG A 84 -6.31 21.74 1.31
C ARG A 84 -4.99 21.00 1.07
N ASN A 85 -4.67 20.00 1.90
CA ASN A 85 -3.45 19.21 1.74
C ASN A 85 -3.46 18.40 0.45
N ILE A 86 -4.59 17.77 0.11
CA ILE A 86 -4.78 17.01 -1.13
C ILE A 86 -4.70 17.94 -2.33
N ASN A 87 -5.36 19.09 -2.27
CA ASN A 87 -5.52 20.01 -3.40
C ASN A 87 -4.29 20.88 -3.66
N LYS A 88 -3.30 20.91 -2.78
CA LYS A 88 -2.18 21.87 -2.80
C LYS A 88 -1.45 21.98 -4.14
N LYS A 89 -1.42 20.89 -4.91
CA LYS A 89 -0.76 20.82 -6.23
C LYS A 89 -1.72 20.47 -7.38
N VAL A 90 -3.02 20.55 -7.15
CA VAL A 90 -4.03 20.20 -8.16
C VAL A 90 -4.62 21.45 -8.79
N LYS A 91 -4.50 21.58 -10.12
CA LYS A 91 -5.20 22.61 -10.87
C LYS A 91 -6.70 22.26 -10.96
N TYR A 92 -7.57 23.26 -10.90
CA TYR A 92 -9.05 23.09 -11.00
C TYR A 92 -9.69 22.24 -9.88
N GLU A 93 -9.15 22.36 -8.67
CA GLU A 93 -9.55 21.60 -7.46
C GLU A 93 -11.04 21.72 -7.08
N LYS A 94 -11.66 22.87 -7.36
CA LYS A 94 -13.02 23.21 -6.88
C LYS A 94 -14.13 22.32 -7.45
N GLN A 95 -13.86 21.56 -8.51
CA GLN A 95 -14.86 20.74 -9.19
C GLN A 95 -14.69 19.25 -8.95
N ARG A 96 -13.62 18.82 -8.28
CA ARG A 96 -13.36 17.40 -8.09
C ARG A 96 -13.85 16.92 -6.73
N LYS A 97 -14.79 15.98 -6.77
CA LYS A 97 -15.31 15.27 -5.59
C LYS A 97 -14.50 14.02 -5.26
N HIS A 98 -13.82 13.46 -6.26
CA HIS A 98 -13.01 12.26 -6.15
C HIS A 98 -11.72 12.43 -6.93
N TYR A 99 -10.64 11.92 -6.38
CA TYR A 99 -9.35 11.81 -7.08
C TYR A 99 -9.03 10.35 -7.36
N PRO A 100 -8.48 10.03 -8.55
CA PRO A 100 -8.04 8.68 -8.85
C PRO A 100 -6.88 8.30 -7.92
N ALA A 101 -6.97 7.10 -7.37
CA ALA A 101 -5.99 6.57 -6.43
C ALA A 101 -5.79 5.06 -6.61
N THR A 102 -4.64 4.57 -6.17
CA THR A 102 -4.36 3.15 -5.97
C THR A 102 -4.32 2.87 -4.48
N LEU A 103 -5.06 1.87 -4.02
CA LEU A 103 -4.94 1.35 -2.66
C LEU A 103 -3.92 0.21 -2.65
N ILE A 104 -2.93 0.29 -1.77
CA ILE A 104 -2.13 -0.86 -1.37
C ILE A 104 -2.92 -1.58 -0.28
N GLY A 105 -3.59 -2.68 -0.64
CA GLY A 105 -4.48 -3.41 0.27
C GLY A 105 -3.73 -4.32 1.23
N GLN A 106 -2.62 -4.90 0.78
CA GLN A 106 -1.71 -5.71 1.60
C GLN A 106 -0.27 -5.35 1.25
N PHE A 107 0.61 -5.35 2.26
CA PHE A 107 2.02 -5.05 2.09
C PHE A 107 2.83 -5.74 3.19
N ALA A 108 3.77 -6.60 2.83
CA ALA A 108 4.60 -7.31 3.78
C ALA A 108 6.02 -7.57 3.27
N VAL A 109 6.98 -7.52 4.20
CA VAL A 109 8.27 -8.20 4.11
C VAL A 109 8.16 -9.41 5.04
N PHE A 110 8.44 -10.62 4.54
CA PHE A 110 8.27 -11.85 5.30
C PHE A 110 9.38 -12.07 6.33
N ASP A 111 9.08 -12.83 7.38
CA ASP A 111 9.91 -12.95 8.58
C ASP A 111 11.32 -13.46 8.32
N ALA A 112 11.51 -14.35 7.34
CA ALA A 112 12.85 -14.81 6.93
C ALA A 112 13.79 -13.67 6.48
N PHE A 113 13.24 -12.47 6.22
CA PHE A 113 13.97 -11.29 5.76
C PHE A 113 13.77 -10.05 6.65
N SER A 114 13.16 -10.22 7.81
CA SER A 114 12.84 -9.11 8.72
C SER A 114 14.09 -8.39 9.29
N ASP A 115 15.19 -9.11 9.45
CA ASP A 115 16.50 -8.60 9.90
C ASP A 115 17.20 -7.71 8.85
N LYS A 116 16.82 -7.81 7.59
CA LYS A 116 17.42 -7.05 6.48
C LYS A 116 16.89 -5.63 6.32
N HIS A 117 15.90 -5.24 7.11
CA HIS A 117 15.30 -3.90 7.09
C HIS A 117 14.82 -3.44 5.68
N LEU A 118 14.30 -4.36 4.87
CA LEU A 118 13.93 -4.11 3.48
C LEU A 118 12.66 -3.27 3.29
N GLY A 119 11.91 -2.99 4.35
CA GLY A 119 10.59 -2.36 4.25
C GLY A 119 10.58 -1.01 3.53
N ASP A 120 11.54 -0.12 3.84
CA ASP A 120 11.61 1.21 3.22
C ASP A 120 11.98 1.13 1.73
N GLU A 121 12.92 0.26 1.40
CA GLU A 121 13.32 0.01 0.01
C GLU A 121 12.18 -0.63 -0.79
N PHE A 122 11.53 -1.63 -0.22
CA PHE A 122 10.40 -2.30 -0.85
C PHE A 122 9.23 -1.34 -1.10
N LEU A 123 8.89 -0.49 -0.13
CA LEU A 123 7.84 0.51 -0.33
C LEU A 123 8.21 1.53 -1.41
N SER A 124 9.48 1.95 -1.45
CA SER A 124 9.98 2.83 -2.52
C SER A 124 9.86 2.17 -3.89
N PHE A 125 10.23 0.89 -4.01
CA PHE A 125 10.05 0.10 -5.22
C PHE A 125 8.57 0.05 -5.64
N VAL A 126 7.66 -0.25 -4.72
CA VAL A 126 6.21 -0.33 -5.00
C VAL A 126 5.66 1.01 -5.48
N ILE A 127 6.05 2.12 -4.86
CA ILE A 127 5.62 3.47 -5.27
C ILE A 127 6.10 3.79 -6.69
N LEU A 128 7.38 3.52 -7.00
CA LEU A 128 7.94 3.76 -8.33
C LEU A 128 7.29 2.85 -9.38
N TRP A 129 7.01 1.60 -9.03
CA TRP A 129 6.28 0.68 -9.90
C TRP A 129 4.85 1.18 -10.17
N ILE A 130 4.10 1.57 -9.11
CA ILE A 130 2.76 2.18 -9.29
C ILE A 130 2.87 3.42 -10.19
N LEU A 131 3.86 4.26 -10.01
CA LEU A 131 4.05 5.46 -10.81
C LEU A 131 4.28 5.12 -12.30
N SER A 132 5.07 4.09 -12.61
CA SER A 132 5.29 3.64 -14.00
C SER A 132 4.01 3.10 -14.64
N GLU A 133 3.22 2.31 -13.93
CA GLU A 133 1.95 1.79 -14.41
C GLU A 133 0.89 2.89 -14.59
N THR A 134 0.90 3.91 -13.72
CA THR A 134 -0.09 4.99 -13.76
C THR A 134 0.04 5.93 -14.96
N GLN A 135 1.17 5.91 -15.66
CA GLN A 135 1.32 6.69 -16.90
C GLN A 135 0.26 6.31 -17.96
N GLN A 136 -0.28 5.12 -17.89
CA GLN A 136 -1.33 4.64 -18.81
C GLN A 136 -2.75 5.03 -18.37
N MET A 137 -3.03 5.17 -17.08
CA MET A 137 -4.39 5.34 -16.56
C MET A 137 -4.60 6.56 -15.65
N GLY A 138 -3.53 7.22 -15.21
CA GLY A 138 -3.61 8.45 -14.42
C GLY A 138 -4.14 8.27 -13.00
N ASN A 139 -3.36 7.67 -12.11
CA ASN A 139 -3.59 7.70 -10.67
C ASN A 139 -2.80 8.85 -10.03
N ARG A 140 -3.45 9.63 -9.18
CA ARG A 140 -2.83 10.77 -8.51
C ARG A 140 -2.27 10.40 -7.15
N PHE A 141 -2.96 9.54 -6.43
CA PHE A 141 -2.65 9.22 -5.05
C PHE A 141 -2.44 7.72 -4.83
N VAL A 142 -1.58 7.40 -3.87
CA VAL A 142 -1.51 6.07 -3.26
C VAL A 142 -2.11 6.16 -1.88
N ILE A 143 -2.95 5.20 -1.51
CA ILE A 143 -3.63 5.10 -0.23
C ILE A 143 -3.21 3.81 0.45
N VAL A 144 -3.11 3.84 1.76
CA VAL A 144 -2.96 2.67 2.63
C VAL A 144 -3.87 2.79 3.83
N ASP A 145 -4.40 1.68 4.30
CA ASP A 145 -5.05 1.54 5.60
C ASP A 145 -4.01 0.99 6.58
N ALA A 146 -3.18 1.89 7.12
CA ALA A 146 -2.07 1.54 7.99
C ALA A 146 -2.57 1.05 9.35
N ILE A 147 -2.07 -0.08 9.86
CA ILE A 147 -2.37 -0.55 11.21
C ILE A 147 -2.15 0.60 12.19
N ASN A 148 -3.16 0.85 13.06
CA ASN A 148 -3.16 1.98 13.99
C ASN A 148 -2.21 1.74 15.17
N ASN A 149 -0.91 1.72 14.88
CA ASN A 149 0.14 1.76 15.88
C ASN A 149 1.27 2.71 15.46
N ASN A 150 1.94 3.27 16.44
CA ASN A 150 2.97 4.29 16.22
C ASN A 150 4.13 3.82 15.32
N LYS A 151 4.49 2.53 15.35
CA LYS A 151 5.60 1.99 14.55
C LYS A 151 5.22 1.98 13.07
N VAL A 152 4.02 1.50 12.74
CA VAL A 152 3.52 1.43 11.36
C VAL A 152 3.22 2.82 10.81
N ILE A 153 2.58 3.69 11.59
CA ILE A 153 2.31 5.08 11.17
C ILE A 153 3.62 5.80 10.82
N ARG A 154 4.63 5.74 11.71
CA ARG A 154 5.94 6.36 11.46
C ARG A 154 6.69 5.75 10.27
N PHE A 155 6.49 4.45 10.01
CA PHE A 155 7.04 3.79 8.83
C PHE A 155 6.49 4.45 7.56
N TYR A 156 5.19 4.63 7.45
CA TYR A 156 4.60 5.29 6.29
C TYR A 156 4.93 6.78 6.22
N GLU A 157 4.96 7.49 7.36
CA GLU A 157 5.30 8.93 7.40
C GLU A 157 6.71 9.20 6.87
N ARG A 158 7.73 8.44 7.30
CA ARG A 158 9.10 8.62 6.81
C ARG A 158 9.27 8.26 5.32
N ASN A 159 8.32 7.47 4.76
CA ASN A 159 8.25 7.15 3.34
C ASN A 159 7.31 8.09 2.55
N GLY A 160 6.98 9.27 3.09
CA GLY A 160 6.27 10.33 2.38
C GLY A 160 4.75 10.26 2.44
N PHE A 161 4.18 9.29 3.15
CA PHE A 161 2.74 9.26 3.41
C PHE A 161 2.34 10.25 4.51
N LYS A 162 1.07 10.62 4.51
CA LYS A 162 0.47 11.49 5.52
C LYS A 162 -0.85 10.90 5.97
N VAL A 163 -1.13 10.98 7.27
CA VAL A 163 -2.46 10.66 7.77
C VAL A 163 -3.50 11.60 7.15
N LEU A 164 -4.63 11.06 6.73
CA LEU A 164 -5.69 11.84 6.11
C LEU A 164 -6.43 12.69 7.14
N PHE A 165 -6.69 12.13 8.31
CA PHE A 165 -7.39 12.78 9.42
C PHE A 165 -6.43 13.04 10.58
N ARG A 166 -6.55 14.21 11.26
CA ARG A 166 -5.66 14.59 12.37
C ARG A 166 -5.88 13.74 13.61
N THR A 167 -7.13 13.42 13.90
CA THR A 167 -7.52 12.63 15.07
C THR A 167 -8.26 11.36 14.65
N GLU A 168 -8.28 10.38 15.54
CA GLU A 168 -9.05 9.16 15.34
C GLU A 168 -10.56 9.44 15.30
N ASP A 169 -11.04 10.36 16.15
CA ASP A 169 -12.45 10.75 16.16
C ASP A 169 -12.91 11.34 14.82
N GLU A 170 -12.08 12.20 14.20
CA GLU A 170 -12.40 12.73 12.86
C GLU A 170 -12.53 11.61 11.83
N GLU A 171 -11.66 10.60 11.90
CA GLU A 171 -11.68 9.45 10.97
C GLU A 171 -12.88 8.55 11.24
N LEU A 172 -13.19 8.27 12.52
CA LEU A 172 -14.39 7.52 12.91
C LEU A 172 -15.66 8.19 12.37
N ILE A 173 -15.82 9.48 12.60
CA ILE A 173 -16.99 10.24 12.10
C ILE A 173 -17.05 10.20 10.56
N ALA A 174 -15.93 10.44 9.88
CA ALA A 174 -15.87 10.45 8.43
C ALA A 174 -16.18 9.09 7.79
N THR A 175 -15.90 7.99 8.50
CA THR A 175 -16.20 6.61 8.09
C THR A 175 -17.55 6.09 8.59
N GLY A 176 -18.37 6.95 9.22
CA GLY A 176 -19.70 6.59 9.70
C GLY A 176 -19.70 5.77 10.99
N LYS A 177 -18.61 5.78 11.75
CA LYS A 177 -18.48 5.12 13.04
C LYS A 177 -18.74 6.10 14.21
N SER A 178 -18.98 5.57 15.40
CA SER A 178 -19.15 6.37 16.60
C SER A 178 -17.80 6.69 17.27
N ILE A 179 -17.72 7.85 17.92
CA ILE A 179 -16.56 8.19 18.76
C ILE A 179 -16.43 7.15 19.87
N GLY A 180 -15.23 6.60 20.04
CA GLY A 180 -14.95 5.53 20.99
C GLY A 180 -15.02 4.11 20.40
N ASP A 181 -15.48 3.94 19.17
CA ASP A 181 -15.36 2.66 18.46
C ASP A 181 -13.88 2.31 18.20
N PRO A 182 -13.54 1.03 18.11
CA PRO A 182 -12.19 0.62 17.71
C PRO A 182 -11.84 1.15 16.32
N LEU A 183 -10.65 1.75 16.20
CA LEU A 183 -10.06 2.16 14.91
C LEU A 183 -8.79 1.35 14.65
N PRO A 184 -8.90 0.16 14.03
CA PRO A 184 -7.76 -0.74 13.84
C PRO A 184 -6.73 -0.21 12.84
N THR A 185 -7.16 0.63 11.91
CA THR A 185 -6.30 1.21 10.88
C THR A 185 -6.50 2.70 10.77
N ARG A 186 -5.49 3.40 10.25
CA ARG A 186 -5.52 4.81 9.90
C ARG A 186 -5.34 4.97 8.39
N MET A 187 -6.23 5.71 7.76
CA MET A 187 -6.09 6.04 6.34
C MET A 187 -4.94 7.02 6.13
N MET A 188 -3.96 6.60 5.33
CA MET A 188 -2.83 7.44 4.94
C MET A 188 -2.73 7.54 3.43
N PHE A 189 -2.16 8.62 2.93
CA PHE A 189 -2.01 8.84 1.49
C PHE A 189 -0.66 9.44 1.15
N ALA A 190 -0.18 9.13 -0.06
CA ALA A 190 0.95 9.77 -0.71
C ALA A 190 0.51 10.38 -2.04
N ASP A 191 1.03 11.58 -2.37
CA ASP A 191 0.79 12.26 -3.64
C ASP A 191 1.90 11.92 -4.62
N LEU A 192 1.58 11.14 -5.65
CA LEU A 192 2.55 10.61 -6.62
C LEU A 192 3.31 11.71 -7.37
N ILE A 193 2.77 12.92 -7.48
CA ILE A 193 3.49 14.05 -8.09
C ILE A 193 4.79 14.41 -7.33
N ASN A 194 4.91 14.01 -6.06
CA ASN A 194 6.14 14.26 -5.30
C ASN A 194 7.27 13.28 -5.63
N TYR A 195 6.97 12.22 -6.37
CA TYR A 195 7.91 11.19 -6.80
C TYR A 195 8.24 11.27 -8.30
N THR A 196 7.56 12.17 -9.05
CA THR A 196 7.99 12.49 -10.41
C THR A 196 9.21 13.42 -10.32
N THR A 197 10.31 13.01 -10.89
CA THR A 197 11.43 13.93 -11.16
C THR A 197 11.03 14.88 -12.29
N ASP A 198 11.22 16.18 -12.08
CA ASP A 198 11.14 17.19 -13.15
C ASP A 198 12.13 16.91 -14.27
#